data_4ee1c3574be39f28308d2715799ddd94
#
_entry.id   4ee1c3574be39f28308d2715799ddd94
#
_cell.length_a   1.000
_cell.length_b   1.000
_cell.length_c   1.000
_cell.angle_alpha   90.00
_cell.angle_beta   90.00
_cell.angle_gamma   90.00
#
_symmetry.space_group_name_H-M   'P 1'
#
loop_
_entity.id
_entity.type
_entity.pdbx_description
1 polymer ?
#
loop_
_entity_poly.entity_id
_entity_poly.type
_entity_poly.pdbx_seq_one_letter_code
_entity_poly.pdbx_strand_id
1 'polypeptide(L)'
;MKKIFLQKPLVSVVILTWNRCSHVLRAIESAYNQPYRPIEVIVVDSASSDGNIEAINKNYPEVLTIRLHKNLGCPEGRNIALANCSGDIIFSLDDDAFLDFSALSLCVKKFQRELNLGVIACQILEPKKASSNNLREHYTYLFCGGACAIKKEVLNKIGYFPSDFFRQAEEGDMVLKILEAGYSILYFPESIVYHEKVAINRNNKLFMFYGCRNELYTVIRRYPLILMPIAVLWKIIVWNWVGIKNLIPHFTLGACFFVLFKIPKLLLQREPVSLSTIKKIIRLRKELKKFR
;
A
#
# COMPACT_ATOMS: atom_id res chain seq x y z
N MET A 1 -17.77 -17.73 -5.50
CA MET A 1 -16.80 -18.85 -5.57
C MET A 1 -15.39 -18.27 -5.59
N LYS A 2 -14.50 -18.74 -4.72
CA LYS A 2 -13.09 -18.30 -4.74
C LYS A 2 -12.38 -18.99 -5.89
N LYS A 3 -11.70 -18.20 -6.74
CA LYS A 3 -11.07 -18.69 -7.97
C LYS A 3 -9.87 -19.56 -7.61
N ILE A 4 -9.96 -20.86 -7.91
CA ILE A 4 -8.78 -21.74 -7.95
C ILE A 4 -8.09 -21.45 -9.28
N PHE A 5 -6.82 -21.04 -9.25
CA PHE A 5 -6.06 -20.83 -10.48
C PHE A 5 -5.84 -22.19 -11.18
N LEU A 6 -6.64 -22.50 -12.17
CA LEU A 6 -6.50 -23.70 -13.03
C LEU A 6 -5.30 -23.59 -13.99
N GLN A 7 -4.82 -22.38 -14.24
CA GLN A 7 -3.62 -22.06 -15.03
C GLN A 7 -2.68 -21.17 -14.20
N LYS A 8 -1.46 -20.98 -14.68
CA LYS A 8 -0.51 -20.03 -14.08
C LYS A 8 -1.13 -18.62 -14.11
N PRO A 9 -1.39 -17.97 -12.96
CA PRO A 9 -2.01 -16.65 -12.97
C PRO A 9 -1.07 -15.61 -13.57
N LEU A 10 -1.62 -14.66 -14.32
CA LEU A 10 -0.87 -13.48 -14.75
C LEU A 10 -0.59 -12.59 -13.53
N VAL A 11 0.66 -12.13 -13.39
CA VAL A 11 1.06 -11.17 -12.38
C VAL A 11 1.28 -9.82 -13.02
N SER A 12 0.56 -8.80 -12.58
CA SER A 12 0.81 -7.40 -12.95
C SER A 12 1.73 -6.76 -11.91
N VAL A 13 2.93 -6.38 -12.31
CA VAL A 13 3.81 -5.56 -11.47
C VAL A 13 3.49 -4.09 -11.74
N VAL A 14 3.02 -3.38 -10.73
CA VAL A 14 2.65 -1.96 -10.85
C VAL A 14 3.63 -1.09 -10.10
N ILE A 15 4.15 -0.06 -10.78
CA ILE A 15 5.15 0.87 -10.26
C ILE A 15 4.61 2.29 -10.43
N LEU A 16 4.63 3.08 -9.36
CA LEU A 16 4.36 4.51 -9.41
C LEU A 16 5.66 5.27 -9.27
N THR A 17 5.94 6.20 -10.19
CA THR A 17 7.19 6.98 -10.15
C THR A 17 6.97 8.47 -10.23
N TRP A 18 7.90 9.24 -9.64
CA TRP A 18 7.96 10.70 -9.75
C TRP A 18 9.39 11.21 -9.59
N ASN A 19 9.98 11.69 -10.70
CA ASN A 19 11.35 12.25 -10.75
C ASN A 19 12.41 11.32 -10.15
N ARG A 20 12.43 10.05 -10.60
CA ARG A 20 13.35 9.01 -10.15
C ARG A 20 13.73 8.05 -11.28
N CYS A 21 14.17 8.60 -12.42
CA CYS A 21 14.42 7.83 -13.66
C CYS A 21 15.33 6.60 -13.43
N SER A 22 16.49 6.75 -12.79
CA SER A 22 17.40 5.63 -12.55
C SER A 22 16.83 4.54 -11.63
N HIS A 23 16.00 4.93 -10.66
CA HIS A 23 15.41 4.00 -9.71
C HIS A 23 14.28 3.20 -10.37
N VAL A 24 13.39 3.86 -11.11
CA VAL A 24 12.29 3.17 -11.79
C VAL A 24 12.80 2.16 -12.83
N LEU A 25 13.87 2.46 -13.55
CA LEU A 25 14.49 1.50 -14.48
C LEU A 25 14.98 0.25 -13.75
N ARG A 26 15.61 0.40 -12.59
CA ARG A 26 16.03 -0.72 -11.76
C ARG A 26 14.86 -1.53 -11.19
N ALA A 27 13.78 -0.86 -10.79
CA ALA A 27 12.56 -1.54 -10.35
C ALA A 27 11.97 -2.40 -11.48
N ILE A 28 11.89 -1.86 -12.70
CA ILE A 28 11.43 -2.58 -13.91
C ILE A 28 12.35 -3.78 -14.22
N GLU A 29 13.67 -3.57 -14.22
CA GLU A 29 14.66 -4.62 -14.44
C GLU A 29 14.46 -5.78 -13.47
N SER A 30 14.25 -5.49 -12.18
CA SER A 30 14.03 -6.50 -11.16
C SER A 30 12.75 -7.32 -11.38
N ALA A 31 11.71 -6.72 -11.96
CA ALA A 31 10.48 -7.41 -12.33
C ALA A 31 10.71 -8.35 -13.54
N TYR A 32 11.44 -7.90 -14.57
CA TYR A 32 11.75 -8.75 -15.72
C TYR A 32 12.75 -9.86 -15.41
N ASN A 33 13.61 -9.68 -14.43
CA ASN A 33 14.55 -10.72 -13.95
C ASN A 33 13.90 -11.80 -13.08
N GLN A 34 12.60 -11.68 -12.76
CA GLN A 34 11.89 -12.75 -12.06
C GLN A 34 11.77 -14.01 -12.93
N PRO A 35 11.95 -15.22 -12.38
CA PRO A 35 11.77 -16.47 -13.14
C PRO A 35 10.29 -16.80 -13.38
N TYR A 36 9.38 -16.12 -12.71
CA TYR A 36 7.94 -16.35 -12.87
C TYR A 36 7.42 -15.75 -14.18
N ARG A 37 6.60 -16.51 -14.89
CA ARG A 37 5.83 -16.07 -16.07
C ARG A 37 4.44 -16.71 -16.03
N PRO A 38 3.38 -16.06 -16.55
CA PRO A 38 3.39 -14.76 -17.25
C PRO A 38 3.40 -13.54 -16.31
N ILE A 39 4.02 -12.45 -16.74
CA ILE A 39 3.98 -11.13 -16.07
C ILE A 39 3.69 -10.02 -17.08
N GLU A 40 3.10 -8.93 -16.59
CA GLU A 40 3.07 -7.61 -17.24
C GLU A 40 3.60 -6.56 -16.27
N VAL A 41 4.19 -5.49 -16.80
CA VAL A 41 4.70 -4.37 -16.01
C VAL A 41 3.98 -3.10 -16.43
N ILE A 42 3.40 -2.38 -15.46
CA ILE A 42 2.69 -1.12 -15.66
C ILE A 42 3.39 -0.04 -14.83
N VAL A 43 3.79 1.05 -15.47
CA VAL A 43 4.38 2.20 -14.80
C VAL A 43 3.47 3.40 -14.96
N VAL A 44 3.09 4.01 -13.84
CA VAL A 44 2.41 5.31 -13.82
C VAL A 44 3.40 6.39 -13.44
N ASP A 45 3.62 7.33 -14.35
CA ASP A 45 4.48 8.50 -14.13
C ASP A 45 3.66 9.69 -13.66
N SER A 46 3.95 10.18 -12.45
CA SER A 46 3.24 11.28 -11.79
C SER A 46 3.69 12.67 -12.28
N ALA A 47 3.75 12.89 -13.60
CA ALA A 47 4.20 14.13 -14.24
C ALA A 47 5.67 14.45 -13.92
N SER A 48 6.57 13.51 -14.15
CA SER A 48 8.01 13.73 -14.00
C SER A 48 8.58 14.62 -15.10
N SER A 49 9.68 15.27 -14.79
CA SER A 49 10.45 16.13 -15.70
C SER A 49 11.88 15.65 -15.93
N ASP A 50 12.22 14.45 -15.46
CA ASP A 50 13.58 13.89 -15.47
C ASP A 50 13.84 12.86 -16.60
N GLY A 51 12.94 12.78 -17.59
CA GLY A 51 13.07 11.87 -18.73
C GLY A 51 12.67 10.41 -18.43
N ASN A 52 11.90 10.16 -17.39
CA ASN A 52 11.42 8.82 -16.99
C ASN A 52 10.82 8.06 -18.17
N ILE A 53 9.81 8.64 -18.82
CA ILE A 53 9.01 7.97 -19.86
C ILE A 53 9.87 7.63 -21.08
N GLU A 54 10.70 8.59 -21.52
CA GLU A 54 11.59 8.42 -22.66
C GLU A 54 12.60 7.29 -22.40
N ALA A 55 13.14 7.25 -21.18
CA ALA A 55 14.08 6.22 -20.77
C ALA A 55 13.41 4.84 -20.66
N ILE A 56 12.19 4.76 -20.11
CA ILE A 56 11.45 3.50 -20.02
C ILE A 56 11.11 2.98 -21.42
N ASN A 57 10.54 3.80 -22.29
CA ASN A 57 10.14 3.40 -23.64
C ASN A 57 11.34 2.95 -24.50
N LYS A 58 12.52 3.54 -24.25
CA LYS A 58 13.77 3.16 -24.95
C LYS A 58 14.29 1.79 -24.49
N ASN A 59 14.29 1.53 -23.17
CA ASN A 59 14.91 0.34 -22.59
C ASN A 59 13.95 -0.85 -22.42
N TYR A 60 12.64 -0.55 -22.26
CA TYR A 60 11.58 -1.53 -21.97
C TYR A 60 10.31 -1.17 -22.75
N PRO A 61 10.31 -1.31 -24.10
CA PRO A 61 9.19 -0.90 -24.96
C PRO A 61 7.90 -1.70 -24.69
N GLU A 62 8.00 -2.85 -24.04
CA GLU A 62 6.86 -3.69 -23.64
C GLU A 62 6.16 -3.24 -22.35
N VAL A 63 6.73 -2.29 -21.60
CA VAL A 63 6.13 -1.73 -20.39
C VAL A 63 4.97 -0.82 -20.78
N LEU A 64 3.80 -1.04 -20.17
CA LEU A 64 2.70 -0.10 -20.29
C LEU A 64 3.00 1.15 -19.45
N THR A 65 3.35 2.25 -20.11
CA THR A 65 3.60 3.53 -19.44
C THR A 65 2.38 4.44 -19.52
N ILE A 66 1.99 5.01 -18.37
CA ILE A 66 0.87 5.96 -18.25
C ILE A 66 1.41 7.25 -17.64
N ARG A 67 1.46 8.33 -18.45
CA ARG A 67 1.90 9.65 -17.98
C ARG A 67 0.73 10.46 -17.49
N LEU A 68 0.80 10.96 -16.26
CA LEU A 68 -0.19 11.87 -15.70
C LEU A 68 0.16 13.32 -16.06
N HIS A 69 -0.86 14.17 -16.14
CA HIS A 69 -0.66 15.61 -16.37
C HIS A 69 -0.18 16.36 -15.11
N LYS A 70 -0.41 15.78 -13.93
CA LYS A 70 0.01 16.33 -12.63
C LYS A 70 0.19 15.20 -11.62
N ASN A 71 0.96 15.46 -10.56
CA ASN A 71 1.07 14.53 -9.45
C ASN A 71 -0.24 14.48 -8.65
N LEU A 72 -0.91 13.33 -8.72
CA LEU A 72 -2.18 13.06 -8.01
C LEU A 72 -1.96 12.41 -6.64
N GLY A 73 -0.71 12.16 -6.25
CA GLY A 73 -0.34 11.44 -5.03
C GLY A 73 -0.30 9.93 -5.20
N CYS A 74 0.20 9.25 -4.15
CA CYS A 74 0.43 7.80 -4.22
C CYS A 74 -0.83 6.96 -4.39
N PRO A 75 -1.93 7.16 -3.63
CA PRO A 75 -3.11 6.32 -3.76
C PRO A 75 -3.76 6.42 -5.14
N GLU A 76 -3.95 7.63 -5.66
CA GLU A 76 -4.60 7.81 -6.95
C GLU A 76 -3.71 7.35 -8.12
N GLY A 77 -2.40 7.61 -8.05
CA GLY A 77 -1.46 7.07 -9.04
C GLY A 77 -1.48 5.53 -9.08
N ARG A 78 -1.52 4.88 -7.91
CA ARG A 78 -1.69 3.41 -7.82
C ARG A 78 -3.04 2.96 -8.37
N ASN A 79 -4.14 3.67 -8.07
CA ASN A 79 -5.47 3.33 -8.60
C ASN A 79 -5.50 3.32 -10.12
N ILE A 80 -4.84 4.30 -10.76
CA ILE A 80 -4.72 4.36 -12.23
C ILE A 80 -3.97 3.12 -12.75
N ALA A 81 -2.86 2.73 -12.10
CA ALA A 81 -2.17 1.51 -12.47
C ALA A 81 -3.07 0.26 -12.30
N LEU A 82 -3.74 0.15 -11.15
CA LEU A 82 -4.64 -0.96 -10.81
C LEU A 82 -5.80 -1.10 -11.80
N ALA A 83 -6.34 0.02 -12.29
CA ALA A 83 -7.41 0.02 -13.29
C ALA A 83 -6.95 -0.48 -14.67
N ASN A 84 -5.65 -0.41 -14.96
CA ASN A 84 -5.05 -0.84 -16.22
C ASN A 84 -4.37 -2.22 -16.14
N CYS A 85 -4.46 -2.91 -14.99
CA CYS A 85 -3.93 -4.26 -14.83
C CYS A 85 -4.83 -5.33 -15.42
N SER A 86 -4.23 -6.32 -16.10
CA SER A 86 -4.94 -7.53 -16.57
C SER A 86 -4.75 -8.72 -15.64
N GLY A 87 -3.69 -8.73 -14.84
CA GLY A 87 -3.27 -9.86 -14.01
C GLY A 87 -4.27 -10.27 -12.92
N ASP A 88 -4.26 -11.54 -12.57
CA ASP A 88 -5.02 -12.12 -11.46
C ASP A 88 -4.43 -11.75 -10.09
N ILE A 89 -3.11 -11.50 -10.06
CA ILE A 89 -2.34 -11.07 -8.90
C ILE A 89 -1.64 -9.77 -9.28
N ILE A 90 -1.74 -8.78 -8.41
CA ILE A 90 -1.09 -7.49 -8.60
C ILE A 90 0.03 -7.38 -7.56
N PHE A 91 1.25 -7.18 -8.02
CA PHE A 91 2.39 -6.87 -7.19
C PHE A 91 2.66 -5.37 -7.25
N SER A 92 2.42 -4.67 -6.15
CA SER A 92 2.70 -3.23 -6.06
C SER A 92 4.12 -3.02 -5.55
N LEU A 93 4.91 -2.27 -6.31
CA LEU A 93 6.33 -1.99 -6.05
C LEU A 93 6.57 -0.47 -6.10
N ASP A 94 7.30 0.07 -5.10
CA ASP A 94 7.74 1.47 -5.16
C ASP A 94 8.89 1.63 -6.16
N ASP A 95 9.04 2.83 -6.73
CA ASP A 95 10.08 3.12 -7.73
C ASP A 95 11.51 3.07 -7.18
N ASP A 96 11.70 3.22 -5.85
CA ASP A 96 12.97 3.09 -5.14
C ASP A 96 13.12 1.70 -4.47
N ALA A 97 12.42 0.70 -4.99
CA ALA A 97 12.48 -0.67 -4.52
C ALA A 97 12.74 -1.66 -5.66
N PHE A 98 13.27 -2.84 -5.35
CA PHE A 98 13.47 -3.91 -6.31
C PHE A 98 13.22 -5.28 -5.68
N LEU A 99 12.80 -6.23 -6.51
CA LEU A 99 12.40 -7.57 -6.09
C LEU A 99 13.60 -8.48 -5.90
N ASP A 100 13.58 -9.30 -4.86
CA ASP A 100 14.43 -10.49 -4.80
C ASP A 100 14.04 -11.47 -5.92
N PHE A 101 15.00 -12.28 -6.37
CA PHE A 101 14.85 -13.16 -7.54
C PHE A 101 13.62 -14.07 -7.51
N SER A 102 13.19 -14.53 -6.33
CA SER A 102 12.08 -15.48 -6.18
C SER A 102 10.74 -14.86 -5.71
N ALA A 103 10.70 -13.56 -5.49
CA ALA A 103 9.59 -12.88 -4.82
C ALA A 103 8.22 -13.17 -5.43
N LEU A 104 8.07 -13.04 -6.75
CA LEU A 104 6.79 -13.30 -7.44
C LEU A 104 6.39 -14.77 -7.37
N SER A 105 7.34 -15.69 -7.62
CA SER A 105 7.08 -17.13 -7.58
C SER A 105 6.57 -17.59 -6.21
N LEU A 106 7.15 -17.05 -5.15
CA LEU A 106 6.76 -17.35 -3.76
C LEU A 106 5.36 -16.83 -3.45
N CYS A 107 5.06 -15.58 -3.82
CA CYS A 107 3.74 -15.00 -3.66
C CYS A 107 2.65 -15.81 -4.38
N VAL A 108 2.89 -16.19 -5.64
CA VAL A 108 1.93 -16.98 -6.42
C VAL A 108 1.66 -18.33 -5.77
N LYS A 109 2.72 -19.07 -5.40
CA LYS A 109 2.60 -20.37 -4.69
C LYS A 109 1.80 -20.23 -3.40
N LYS A 110 2.02 -19.15 -2.65
CA LYS A 110 1.34 -18.91 -1.39
C LYS A 110 -0.15 -18.63 -1.60
N PHE A 111 -0.51 -17.81 -2.57
CA PHE A 111 -1.92 -17.55 -2.93
C PHE A 111 -2.66 -18.79 -3.44
N GLN A 112 -1.97 -19.70 -4.13
CA GLN A 112 -2.56 -20.96 -4.58
C GLN A 112 -2.91 -21.90 -3.42
N ARG A 113 -2.10 -21.88 -2.34
CA ARG A 113 -2.30 -22.73 -1.15
C ARG A 113 -3.36 -22.20 -0.20
N GLU A 114 -3.55 -20.87 -0.17
CA GLU A 114 -4.42 -20.22 0.80
C GLU A 114 -5.52 -19.40 0.12
N LEU A 115 -6.69 -20.00 -0.06
CA LEU A 115 -7.82 -19.39 -0.78
C LEU A 115 -8.32 -18.09 -0.15
N ASN A 116 -8.30 -17.99 1.19
CA ASN A 116 -8.77 -16.80 1.93
C ASN A 116 -7.71 -15.70 2.03
N LEU A 117 -6.47 -15.98 1.61
CA LEU A 117 -5.40 -15.00 1.59
C LEU A 117 -5.67 -13.99 0.48
N GLY A 118 -5.83 -12.71 0.85
CA GLY A 118 -6.09 -11.63 -0.08
C GLY A 118 -4.87 -10.79 -0.37
N VAL A 119 -3.99 -10.62 0.63
CA VAL A 119 -2.79 -9.78 0.54
C VAL A 119 -1.59 -10.47 1.18
N ILE A 120 -0.46 -10.39 0.50
CA ILE A 120 0.85 -10.75 1.04
C ILE A 120 1.63 -9.45 1.29
N ALA A 121 2.00 -9.22 2.54
CA ALA A 121 2.95 -8.19 2.94
C ALA A 121 4.36 -8.77 2.87
N CYS A 122 5.17 -8.28 1.93
CA CYS A 122 6.53 -8.76 1.74
C CYS A 122 7.47 -8.27 2.84
N GLN A 123 8.58 -8.98 3.03
CA GLN A 123 9.67 -8.49 3.85
C GLN A 123 10.39 -7.36 3.12
N ILE A 124 10.54 -6.22 3.80
CA ILE A 124 11.27 -5.08 3.27
C ILE A 124 12.66 -5.03 3.92
N LEU A 125 13.70 -5.07 3.10
CA LEU A 125 15.08 -4.97 3.54
C LEU A 125 15.76 -3.74 2.93
N GLU A 126 16.68 -3.13 3.67
CA GLU A 126 17.58 -2.12 3.11
C GLU A 126 18.80 -2.84 2.49
N PRO A 127 19.18 -2.57 1.22
CA PRO A 127 20.17 -3.36 0.48
C PRO A 127 21.55 -3.50 1.15
N LYS A 128 21.90 -2.57 2.04
CA LYS A 128 23.20 -2.52 2.72
C LYS A 128 23.16 -2.99 4.18
N LYS A 129 21.97 -3.35 4.68
CA LYS A 129 21.84 -3.83 6.05
C LYS A 129 21.70 -5.33 6.05
N ALA A 130 22.62 -6.00 6.77
CA ALA A 130 22.50 -7.43 7.01
C ALA A 130 21.11 -7.74 7.58
N SER A 131 20.40 -8.67 6.95
CA SER A 131 19.15 -9.17 7.51
C SER A 131 19.50 -9.95 8.78
N SER A 132 19.30 -9.34 9.94
CA SER A 132 19.11 -10.15 11.12
C SER A 132 17.68 -10.61 11.03
N ASN A 133 17.39 -11.94 10.77
CA ASN A 133 16.27 -12.38 11.58
C ASN A 133 15.59 -13.61 11.04
N ASN A 134 15.41 -14.57 11.89
CA ASN A 134 14.41 -15.62 11.90
C ASN A 134 12.98 -15.03 11.98
N LEU A 135 12.60 -14.13 11.05
CA LEU A 135 11.24 -13.62 10.98
C LEU A 135 10.32 -14.75 10.53
N ARG A 136 9.25 -14.96 11.29
CA ARG A 136 8.28 -16.02 11.00
C ARG A 136 7.08 -15.43 10.25
N GLU A 137 6.55 -16.23 9.34
CA GLU A 137 5.28 -15.98 8.70
C GLU A 137 4.16 -15.86 9.76
N HIS A 138 3.31 -14.84 9.60
CA HIS A 138 2.16 -14.65 10.50
C HIS A 138 1.06 -13.79 9.85
N TYR A 139 -0.18 -14.00 10.24
CA TYR A 139 -1.26 -13.12 9.84
C TYR A 139 -1.12 -11.75 10.51
N THR A 140 -1.42 -10.70 9.73
CA THR A 140 -1.20 -9.32 10.14
C THR A 140 -2.36 -8.41 9.77
N TYR A 141 -2.35 -7.20 10.30
CA TYR A 141 -3.18 -6.07 9.88
C TYR A 141 -2.34 -4.93 9.30
N LEU A 142 -1.11 -5.23 8.87
CA LEU A 142 -0.18 -4.27 8.31
C LEU A 142 0.36 -4.77 6.98
N PHE A 143 0.46 -3.88 6.01
CA PHE A 143 1.23 -4.10 4.78
C PHE A 143 1.75 -2.75 4.27
N CYS A 144 2.71 -2.76 3.38
CA CYS A 144 3.22 -1.58 2.69
C CYS A 144 2.68 -1.58 1.26
N GLY A 145 2.04 -0.49 0.85
CA GLY A 145 1.47 -0.35 -0.48
C GLY A 145 2.48 -0.43 -1.62
N GLY A 146 3.77 -0.19 -1.34
CA GLY A 146 4.87 -0.32 -2.31
C GLY A 146 5.69 -1.61 -2.19
N ALA A 147 5.24 -2.60 -1.40
CA ALA A 147 5.90 -3.89 -1.24
C ALA A 147 4.90 -4.97 -0.85
N CYS A 148 3.92 -5.23 -1.69
CA CYS A 148 2.87 -6.20 -1.42
C CYS A 148 2.33 -6.84 -2.69
N ALA A 149 1.80 -8.06 -2.55
CA ALA A 149 1.00 -8.70 -3.57
C ALA A 149 -0.47 -8.77 -3.14
N ILE A 150 -1.40 -8.48 -4.04
CA ILE A 150 -2.85 -8.43 -3.81
C ILE A 150 -3.54 -9.23 -4.89
N LYS A 151 -4.50 -10.10 -4.53
CA LYS A 151 -5.37 -10.74 -5.52
C LYS A 151 -6.31 -9.71 -6.16
N LYS A 152 -6.45 -9.71 -7.48
CA LYS A 152 -7.36 -8.80 -8.20
C LYS A 152 -8.81 -8.96 -7.74
N GLU A 153 -9.25 -10.17 -7.40
CA GLU A 153 -10.59 -10.42 -6.87
C GLU A 153 -10.89 -9.64 -5.58
N VAL A 154 -9.86 -9.39 -4.75
CA VAL A 154 -9.99 -8.56 -3.53
C VAL A 154 -10.33 -7.14 -3.92
N LEU A 155 -9.55 -6.53 -4.82
CA LEU A 155 -9.77 -5.16 -5.29
C LEU A 155 -11.11 -5.00 -6.00
N ASN A 156 -11.52 -5.99 -6.79
CA ASN A 156 -12.84 -6.00 -7.44
C ASN A 156 -13.97 -6.00 -6.41
N LYS A 157 -13.77 -6.62 -5.25
CA LYS A 157 -14.79 -6.71 -4.19
C LYS A 157 -14.85 -5.47 -3.30
N ILE A 158 -13.69 -4.91 -2.95
CA ILE A 158 -13.59 -3.83 -1.95
C ILE A 158 -13.32 -2.45 -2.55
N GLY A 159 -13.06 -2.36 -3.85
CA GLY A 159 -12.58 -1.15 -4.51
C GLY A 159 -11.10 -0.88 -4.24
N TYR A 160 -10.63 0.24 -4.74
CA TYR A 160 -9.24 0.65 -4.73
C TYR A 160 -8.89 1.49 -3.48
N PHE A 161 -7.70 2.08 -3.48
CA PHE A 161 -7.25 3.00 -2.44
C PHE A 161 -8.11 4.27 -2.38
N PRO A 162 -8.22 4.96 -1.23
CA PRO A 162 -8.95 6.21 -1.13
C PRO A 162 -8.28 7.31 -1.98
N SER A 163 -8.93 7.72 -3.07
CA SER A 163 -8.39 8.66 -4.07
C SER A 163 -8.12 10.06 -3.53
N ASP A 164 -8.83 10.47 -2.47
CA ASP A 164 -8.64 11.75 -1.79
C ASP A 164 -7.49 11.77 -0.77
N PHE A 165 -6.81 10.63 -0.57
CA PHE A 165 -5.56 10.58 0.16
C PHE A 165 -4.42 10.90 -0.81
N PHE A 166 -3.74 12.02 -0.60
CA PHE A 166 -2.60 12.36 -1.46
C PHE A 166 -1.40 11.46 -1.18
N ARG A 167 -1.20 11.11 0.10
CA ARG A 167 -0.14 10.22 0.61
C ARG A 167 -0.43 9.84 2.06
N GLN A 168 0.17 8.75 2.54
CA GLN A 168 0.14 8.28 3.92
C GLN A 168 -1.19 7.69 4.39
N ALA A 169 -1.12 6.62 5.15
CA ALA A 169 -2.20 5.95 5.85
C ALA A 169 -3.29 5.31 4.96
N GLU A 170 -3.10 5.27 3.64
CA GLU A 170 -4.00 4.62 2.70
C GLU A 170 -4.15 3.12 2.95
N GLU A 171 -3.09 2.46 3.40
CA GLU A 171 -3.12 1.03 3.73
C GLU A 171 -4.05 0.75 4.91
N GLY A 172 -4.17 1.70 5.85
CA GLY A 172 -5.07 1.56 6.99
C GLY A 172 -6.55 1.45 6.58
N ASP A 173 -6.99 2.24 5.60
CA ASP A 173 -8.34 2.14 5.02
C ASP A 173 -8.52 0.79 4.30
N MET A 174 -7.54 0.38 3.50
CA MET A 174 -7.56 -0.89 2.77
C MET A 174 -7.61 -2.10 3.71
N VAL A 175 -6.84 -2.10 4.79
CA VAL A 175 -6.85 -3.17 5.80
C VAL A 175 -8.26 -3.41 6.35
N LEU A 176 -8.97 -2.34 6.70
CA LEU A 176 -10.34 -2.44 7.20
C LEU A 176 -11.27 -3.09 6.16
N LYS A 177 -11.20 -2.64 4.91
CA LYS A 177 -12.00 -3.19 3.81
C LYS A 177 -11.65 -4.66 3.52
N ILE A 178 -10.37 -5.02 3.47
CA ILE A 178 -9.89 -6.38 3.21
C ILE A 178 -10.41 -7.35 4.28
N LEU A 179 -10.24 -6.99 5.56
CA LEU A 179 -10.66 -7.84 6.69
C LEU A 179 -12.18 -7.94 6.79
N GLU A 180 -12.93 -6.87 6.49
CA GLU A 180 -14.40 -6.87 6.45
C GLU A 180 -14.92 -7.76 5.33
N ALA A 181 -14.25 -7.76 4.19
CA ALA A 181 -14.59 -8.64 3.06
C ALA A 181 -14.28 -10.14 3.31
N GLY A 182 -13.70 -10.48 4.48
CA GLY A 182 -13.40 -11.86 4.90
C GLY A 182 -12.06 -12.40 4.41
N TYR A 183 -11.22 -11.56 3.82
CA TYR A 183 -9.86 -11.94 3.44
C TYR A 183 -8.88 -11.79 4.61
N SER A 184 -7.72 -12.44 4.47
CA SER A 184 -6.59 -12.30 5.39
C SER A 184 -5.42 -11.57 4.72
N ILE A 185 -4.58 -10.99 5.55
CA ILE A 185 -3.30 -10.39 5.17
C ILE A 185 -2.21 -11.19 5.88
N LEU A 186 -1.21 -11.63 5.14
CA LEU A 186 -0.10 -12.44 5.64
C LEU A 186 1.21 -11.67 5.50
N TYR A 187 1.95 -11.54 6.57
CA TYR A 187 3.36 -11.19 6.49
C TYR A 187 4.15 -12.43 6.08
N PHE A 188 4.83 -12.35 4.94
CA PHE A 188 5.52 -13.48 4.33
C PHE A 188 7.00 -13.12 4.09
N PRO A 189 7.87 -13.45 5.06
CA PRO A 189 9.27 -13.01 5.05
C PRO A 189 10.12 -13.65 3.95
N GLU A 190 9.67 -14.74 3.35
CA GLU A 190 10.37 -15.37 2.23
C GLU A 190 10.28 -14.54 0.93
N SER A 191 9.23 -13.73 0.77
CA SER A 191 9.11 -12.79 -0.34
C SER A 191 9.76 -11.47 0.03
N ILE A 192 10.94 -11.19 -0.52
CA ILE A 192 11.77 -10.05 -0.16
C ILE A 192 11.66 -8.95 -1.21
N VAL A 193 11.53 -7.72 -0.72
CA VAL A 193 11.64 -6.47 -1.49
C VAL A 193 12.76 -5.64 -0.86
N TYR A 194 13.75 -5.28 -1.65
CA TYR A 194 14.79 -4.36 -1.23
C TYR A 194 14.33 -2.93 -1.49
N HIS A 195 14.41 -2.06 -0.48
CA HIS A 195 13.93 -0.68 -0.54
C HIS A 195 15.05 0.29 -0.14
N GLU A 196 15.50 1.13 -1.07
CA GLU A 196 16.64 2.02 -0.86
C GLU A 196 16.34 3.25 -0.01
N LYS A 197 15.07 3.53 0.25
CA LYS A 197 14.58 4.67 1.05
C LYS A 197 15.21 6.00 0.64
N VAL A 198 15.09 6.35 -0.61
CA VAL A 198 15.62 7.60 -1.13
C VAL A 198 15.01 8.79 -0.40
N ALA A 199 15.87 9.66 0.17
CA ALA A 199 15.44 10.83 0.95
C ALA A 199 14.88 11.98 0.10
N ILE A 200 14.99 11.90 -1.22
CA ILE A 200 14.55 12.94 -2.16
C ILE A 200 13.05 13.20 -1.97
N ASN A 201 12.69 14.47 -1.79
CA ASN A 201 11.32 14.96 -1.65
C ASN A 201 10.55 14.47 -0.40
N ARG A 202 11.23 13.98 0.64
CA ARG A 202 10.58 13.66 1.92
C ARG A 202 10.41 14.92 2.76
N ASN A 203 9.17 15.39 2.87
CA ASN A 203 8.80 16.52 3.71
C ASN A 203 8.07 16.02 4.97
N ASN A 204 8.75 16.05 6.12
CA ASN A 204 8.20 15.59 7.40
C ASN A 204 6.93 16.35 7.82
N LYS A 205 6.82 17.62 7.45
CA LYS A 205 5.65 18.45 7.76
C LYS A 205 4.41 17.94 7.03
N LEU A 206 4.52 17.69 5.73
CA LEU A 206 3.46 17.10 4.92
C LEU A 206 3.14 15.67 5.35
N PHE A 207 4.15 14.89 5.76
CA PHE A 207 3.95 13.56 6.32
C PHE A 207 3.03 13.60 7.56
N MET A 208 3.29 14.52 8.50
CA MET A 208 2.49 14.66 9.71
C MET A 208 1.06 15.14 9.40
N PHE A 209 0.94 16.13 8.51
CA PHE A 209 -0.38 16.64 8.12
C PHE A 209 -1.24 15.56 7.48
N TYR A 210 -0.73 14.89 6.43
CA TYR A 210 -1.50 13.86 5.72
C TYR A 210 -1.73 12.61 6.57
N GLY A 211 -0.77 12.18 7.37
CA GLY A 211 -0.94 11.05 8.27
C GLY A 211 -2.09 11.27 9.25
N CYS A 212 -2.09 12.42 9.95
CA CYS A 212 -3.16 12.79 10.87
C CYS A 212 -4.52 12.89 10.17
N ARG A 213 -4.59 13.66 9.06
CA ARG A 213 -5.81 13.86 8.27
C ARG A 213 -6.40 12.54 7.80
N ASN A 214 -5.58 11.70 7.19
CA ASN A 214 -6.05 10.48 6.53
C ASN A 214 -6.46 9.41 7.54
N GLU A 215 -5.75 9.29 8.67
CA GLU A 215 -6.21 8.41 9.75
C GLU A 215 -7.55 8.85 10.35
N LEU A 216 -7.76 10.16 10.51
CA LEU A 216 -9.07 10.68 10.94
C LEU A 216 -10.16 10.42 9.89
N TYR A 217 -9.86 10.58 8.59
CA TYR A 217 -10.77 10.23 7.50
C TYR A 217 -11.15 8.75 7.56
N THR A 218 -10.16 7.86 7.70
CA THR A 218 -10.39 6.42 7.85
C THR A 218 -11.29 6.10 9.04
N VAL A 219 -11.03 6.68 10.20
CA VAL A 219 -11.86 6.46 11.40
C VAL A 219 -13.29 6.93 11.18
N ILE A 220 -13.49 8.13 10.63
CA ILE A 220 -14.84 8.68 10.39
C ILE A 220 -15.60 7.82 9.36
N ARG A 221 -14.96 7.37 8.31
CA ARG A 221 -15.59 6.58 7.24
C ARG A 221 -15.84 5.13 7.62
N ARG A 222 -14.87 4.49 8.30
CA ARG A 222 -14.83 3.02 8.44
C ARG A 222 -15.20 2.50 9.82
N TYR A 223 -15.10 3.31 10.88
CA TYR A 223 -15.41 2.78 12.21
C TYR A 223 -16.91 2.72 12.47
N PRO A 224 -17.41 1.67 13.18
CA PRO A 224 -18.79 1.63 13.66
C PRO A 224 -19.14 2.90 14.44
N LEU A 225 -20.36 3.39 14.28
CA LEU A 225 -20.77 4.69 14.84
C LEU A 225 -20.53 4.78 16.36
N ILE A 226 -20.75 3.68 17.06
CA ILE A 226 -20.55 3.60 18.52
C ILE A 226 -19.08 3.78 18.95
N LEU A 227 -18.11 3.39 18.11
CA LEU A 227 -16.68 3.48 18.40
C LEU A 227 -16.05 4.73 17.80
N MET A 228 -16.66 5.31 16.77
CA MET A 228 -16.08 6.40 15.99
C MET A 228 -15.71 7.62 16.83
N PRO A 229 -16.56 8.16 17.72
CA PRO A 229 -16.22 9.38 18.49
C PRO A 229 -14.99 9.17 19.38
N ILE A 230 -14.93 8.04 20.08
CA ILE A 230 -13.81 7.70 20.96
C ILE A 230 -12.53 7.51 20.14
N ALA A 231 -12.63 6.85 18.99
CA ALA A 231 -11.49 6.63 18.11
C ALA A 231 -10.98 7.94 17.48
N VAL A 232 -11.86 8.86 17.10
CA VAL A 232 -11.50 10.19 16.59
C VAL A 232 -10.74 10.97 17.69
N LEU A 233 -11.30 11.03 18.90
CA LEU A 233 -10.66 11.73 20.03
C LEU A 233 -9.27 11.14 20.32
N TRP A 234 -9.15 9.82 20.35
CA TRP A 234 -7.88 9.13 20.55
C TRP A 234 -6.85 9.48 19.47
N LYS A 235 -7.27 9.49 18.20
CA LYS A 235 -6.38 9.85 17.07
C LYS A 235 -5.92 11.32 17.18
N ILE A 236 -6.81 12.23 17.54
CA ILE A 236 -6.45 13.64 17.77
C ILE A 236 -5.38 13.74 18.86
N ILE A 237 -5.56 13.07 19.99
CA ILE A 237 -4.60 13.10 21.11
C ILE A 237 -3.24 12.54 20.65
N VAL A 238 -3.23 11.36 20.03
CA VAL A 238 -1.98 10.69 19.60
C VAL A 238 -1.22 11.54 18.57
N TRP A 239 -1.91 12.05 17.54
CA TRP A 239 -1.23 12.83 16.50
C TRP A 239 -0.73 14.18 17.00
N ASN A 240 -1.46 14.86 17.89
CA ASN A 240 -0.97 16.12 18.47
C ASN A 240 0.22 15.86 19.42
N TRP A 241 0.21 14.76 20.17
CA TRP A 241 1.37 14.35 20.95
C TRP A 241 2.60 14.07 20.06
N VAL A 242 2.42 13.37 18.93
CA VAL A 242 3.49 13.15 17.96
C VAL A 242 3.96 14.47 17.34
N GLY A 243 3.04 15.39 17.03
CA GLY A 243 3.35 16.73 16.53
C GLY A 243 4.21 17.54 17.50
N ILE A 244 3.88 17.52 18.79
CA ILE A 244 4.65 18.17 19.86
C ILE A 244 6.06 17.58 19.95
N LYS A 245 6.17 16.25 19.99
CA LYS A 245 7.48 15.56 20.03
C LYS A 245 8.39 15.90 18.87
N ASN A 246 7.82 16.16 17.69
CA ASN A 246 8.57 16.51 16.49
C ASN A 246 8.70 18.03 16.27
N LEU A 247 8.29 18.87 17.24
CA LEU A 247 8.31 20.34 17.19
C LEU A 247 7.52 20.95 16.01
N ILE A 248 6.49 20.25 15.54
CA ILE A 248 5.62 20.68 14.45
C ILE A 248 4.11 20.50 14.76
N PRO A 249 3.63 20.87 15.98
CA PRO A 249 2.23 20.63 16.37
C PRO A 249 1.22 21.37 15.48
N HIS A 250 1.60 22.51 14.90
CA HIS A 250 0.73 23.29 14.02
C HIS A 250 0.31 22.53 12.75
N PHE A 251 1.09 21.55 12.26
CA PHE A 251 0.69 20.70 11.15
C PHE A 251 -0.38 19.69 11.54
N THR A 252 -0.28 19.07 12.72
CA THR A 252 -1.26 18.11 13.22
C THR A 252 -2.55 18.81 13.66
N LEU A 253 -2.46 19.96 14.32
CA LEU A 253 -3.61 20.81 14.63
C LEU A 253 -4.30 21.32 13.36
N GLY A 254 -3.54 21.77 12.37
CA GLY A 254 -4.06 22.18 11.06
C GLY A 254 -4.78 21.05 10.34
N ALA A 255 -4.28 19.80 10.43
CA ALA A 255 -4.96 18.63 9.90
C ALA A 255 -6.29 18.36 10.61
N CYS A 256 -6.31 18.42 11.96
CA CYS A 256 -7.55 18.27 12.73
C CYS A 256 -8.59 19.33 12.34
N PHE A 257 -8.17 20.59 12.26
CA PHE A 257 -9.04 21.70 11.85
C PHE A 257 -9.58 21.49 10.43
N PHE A 258 -8.71 21.09 9.48
CA PHE A 258 -9.13 20.77 8.11
C PHE A 258 -10.20 19.67 8.06
N VAL A 259 -10.05 18.63 8.91
CA VAL A 259 -11.02 17.52 8.99
C VAL A 259 -12.38 18.00 9.43
N LEU A 260 -12.49 18.96 10.37
CA LEU A 260 -13.77 19.48 10.84
C LEU A 260 -14.65 20.00 9.69
N PHE A 261 -14.07 20.72 8.74
CA PHE A 261 -14.81 21.21 7.55
C PHE A 261 -15.20 20.10 6.58
N LYS A 262 -14.57 18.93 6.68
CA LYS A 262 -14.87 17.78 5.82
C LYS A 262 -15.83 16.78 6.44
N ILE A 263 -16.17 16.94 7.74
CA ILE A 263 -17.05 15.99 8.45
C ILE A 263 -18.36 15.70 7.68
N PRO A 264 -19.12 16.68 7.17
CA PRO A 264 -20.37 16.38 6.46
C PRO A 264 -20.14 15.46 5.25
N LYS A 265 -19.11 15.77 4.44
CA LYS A 265 -18.75 14.93 3.29
C LYS A 265 -18.31 13.54 3.72
N LEU A 266 -17.49 13.43 4.77
CA LEU A 266 -17.00 12.15 5.27
C LEU A 266 -18.13 11.28 5.82
N LEU A 267 -19.12 11.89 6.50
CA LEU A 267 -20.31 11.19 6.98
C LEU A 267 -21.17 10.63 5.84
N LEU A 268 -21.29 11.35 4.73
CA LEU A 268 -21.99 10.86 3.53
C LEU A 268 -21.23 9.72 2.83
N GLN A 269 -19.92 9.64 3.00
CA GLN A 269 -19.05 8.60 2.43
C GLN A 269 -18.81 7.42 3.37
N ARG A 270 -19.60 7.30 4.42
CA ARG A 270 -19.42 6.22 5.41
C ARG A 270 -19.79 4.85 4.83
N GLU A 271 -18.86 3.93 4.99
CA GLU A 271 -19.02 2.50 4.77
C GLU A 271 -18.38 1.78 5.96
N PRO A 272 -19.05 1.77 7.13
CA PRO A 272 -18.45 1.28 8.36
C PRO A 272 -18.24 -0.24 8.31
N VAL A 273 -17.13 -0.69 8.85
CA VAL A 273 -16.88 -2.10 9.09
C VAL A 273 -17.63 -2.59 10.33
N SER A 274 -17.81 -3.89 10.44
CA SER A 274 -18.45 -4.52 11.60
C SER A 274 -17.57 -4.46 12.87
N LEU A 275 -18.21 -4.58 14.04
CA LEU A 275 -17.49 -4.73 15.31
C LEU A 275 -16.60 -5.98 15.33
N SER A 276 -16.96 -7.02 14.59
CA SER A 276 -16.14 -8.25 14.48
C SER A 276 -14.82 -7.97 13.78
N THR A 277 -14.79 -7.12 12.76
CA THR A 277 -13.56 -6.68 12.08
C THR A 277 -12.67 -5.86 13.00
N ILE A 278 -13.22 -4.94 13.79
CA ILE A 278 -12.44 -4.21 14.78
C ILE A 278 -11.85 -5.17 15.84
N LYS A 279 -12.63 -6.12 16.34
CA LYS A 279 -12.14 -7.15 17.27
C LYS A 279 -11.02 -7.99 16.64
N LYS A 280 -11.14 -8.36 15.35
CA LYS A 280 -10.11 -9.09 14.60
C LYS A 280 -8.80 -8.29 14.53
N ILE A 281 -8.85 -6.99 14.24
CA ILE A 281 -7.67 -6.12 14.23
C ILE A 281 -7.01 -6.06 15.62
N ILE A 282 -7.80 -5.89 16.69
CA ILE A 282 -7.29 -5.86 18.05
C ILE A 282 -6.59 -7.19 18.40
N ARG A 283 -7.16 -8.33 17.98
CA ARG A 283 -6.55 -9.66 18.18
C ARG A 283 -5.22 -9.77 17.44
N LEU A 284 -5.19 -9.45 16.15
CA LEU A 284 -3.97 -9.45 15.34
C LEU A 284 -2.89 -8.54 15.94
N ARG A 285 -3.27 -7.36 16.45
CA ARG A 285 -2.35 -6.44 17.12
C ARG A 285 -1.73 -7.04 18.40
N LYS A 286 -2.50 -7.80 19.16
CA LYS A 286 -1.98 -8.51 20.36
C LYS A 286 -1.05 -9.65 19.96
N GLU A 287 -1.38 -10.40 18.92
CA GLU A 287 -0.55 -11.49 18.39
C GLU A 287 0.80 -10.98 17.87
N LEU A 288 0.82 -9.86 17.13
CA LEU A 288 2.04 -9.23 16.64
C LEU A 288 3.05 -8.83 17.74
N LYS A 289 2.57 -8.52 18.96
CA LYS A 289 3.47 -8.23 20.08
C LYS A 289 4.29 -9.44 20.52
N LYS A 290 3.89 -10.67 20.16
CA LYS A 290 4.62 -11.90 20.47
C LYS A 290 5.76 -12.18 19.48
N PHE A 291 5.78 -11.48 18.33
CA PHE A 291 6.80 -11.60 17.28
C PHE A 291 7.84 -10.46 17.30
N ARG A 292 7.68 -9.51 18.21
CA ARG A 292 8.61 -8.40 18.49
C ARG A 292 9.41 -8.71 19.74
#